data_047c6280015d6d25d1f9884ff75d7a3e
#
_entry.id   047c6280015d6d25d1f9884ff75d7a3e
#
_cell.length_a   1.000
_cell.length_b   1.000
_cell.length_c   1.000
_cell.angle_alpha   90.00
_cell.angle_beta   90.00
_cell.angle_gamma   90.00
#
_symmetry.space_group_name_H-M   'P 1'
#
loop_
_entity.id
_entity.type
_entity.pdbx_description
1 polymer ?
#
loop_
_entity_poly.entity_id
_entity_poly.type
_entity_poly.pdbx_seq_one_letter_code
_entity_poly.pdbx_strand_id
1 'polypeptide(L)'
;VAMQFDQSTTTVALGKITMAKAAGKSIPEGWALDKDGRATTDPEEALKGTLVSAGGYKGWGFGLMAEILVAGMTGGRISKNVAPLKAKDGEPHNLGQFYIIIDPASGASFYNRLEELTAVISSEDGTRMPGQYTVPQTEVDVPDELWNLAISLSKAKHSE
;
A
#
# COMPACT_ATOMS: atom_id res chain seq x y z
N VAL A 1 -6.56 6.25 -19.27
CA VAL A 1 -5.79 5.13 -18.65
C VAL A 1 -6.74 3.96 -18.55
N ALA A 2 -6.42 2.81 -19.18
CA ALA A 2 -7.29 1.63 -19.17
C ALA A 2 -7.25 0.90 -17.81
N MET A 3 -6.12 0.94 -17.12
CA MET A 3 -5.92 0.28 -15.83
C MET A 3 -4.85 1.02 -15.03
N GLN A 4 -5.08 1.18 -13.75
CA GLN A 4 -4.08 1.65 -12.79
C GLN A 4 -3.94 0.62 -11.68
N PHE A 5 -2.78 -0.03 -11.62
CA PHE A 5 -2.49 -1.04 -10.62
C PHE A 5 -1.56 -0.45 -9.56
N ASP A 6 -2.11 -0.21 -8.38
CA ASP A 6 -1.40 0.33 -7.22
C ASP A 6 -1.80 -0.45 -5.98
N GLN A 7 -0.90 -1.27 -5.47
CA GLN A 7 -1.15 -2.04 -4.26
C GLN A 7 0.14 -2.37 -3.52
N SER A 8 0.01 -2.54 -2.20
CA SER A 8 1.06 -3.12 -1.39
C SER A 8 1.19 -4.62 -1.64
N THR A 9 2.34 -5.20 -1.27
CA THR A 9 2.58 -6.65 -1.33
C THR A 9 1.91 -7.43 -0.17
N THR A 10 1.23 -6.74 0.74
CA THR A 10 0.54 -7.34 1.89
C THR A 10 -0.95 -7.55 1.60
N THR A 11 -1.57 -8.54 2.27
CA THR A 11 -3.01 -8.85 2.16
C THR A 11 -3.87 -7.63 2.46
N VAL A 12 -3.41 -6.77 3.37
CA VAL A 12 -4.10 -5.55 3.78
C VAL A 12 -3.11 -4.42 4.02
N ALA A 13 -3.53 -3.19 3.81
CA ALA A 13 -2.74 -2.02 4.17
C ALA A 13 -2.69 -1.84 5.70
N LEU A 14 -1.52 -1.51 6.25
CA LEU A 14 -1.31 -1.27 7.68
C LEU A 14 -2.31 -0.26 8.28
N GLY A 15 -2.73 0.74 7.48
CA GLY A 15 -3.72 1.73 7.89
C GLY A 15 -5.05 1.12 8.32
N LYS A 16 -5.51 0.04 7.68
CA LYS A 16 -6.76 -0.63 8.07
C LYS A 16 -6.65 -1.28 9.44
N ILE A 17 -5.51 -1.86 9.79
CA ILE A 17 -5.27 -2.41 11.13
C ILE A 17 -5.23 -1.30 12.18
N THR A 18 -4.56 -0.18 11.88
CA THR A 18 -4.53 0.99 12.77
C THR A 18 -5.93 1.57 13.00
N MET A 19 -6.75 1.65 11.95
CA MET A 19 -8.13 2.10 12.07
C MET A 19 -9.00 1.13 12.88
N ALA A 20 -8.84 -0.18 12.71
CA ALA A 20 -9.54 -1.19 13.49
C ALA A 20 -9.19 -1.08 14.97
N LYS A 21 -7.90 -0.89 15.31
CA LYS A 21 -7.46 -0.63 16.68
C LYS A 21 -8.13 0.62 17.27
N ALA A 22 -8.11 1.72 16.55
CA ALA A 22 -8.73 2.97 17.01
C ALA A 22 -10.24 2.84 17.20
N ALA A 23 -10.90 2.00 16.39
CA ALA A 23 -12.33 1.72 16.49
C ALA A 23 -12.69 0.62 17.52
N GLY A 24 -11.71 0.00 18.20
CA GLY A 24 -11.93 -1.11 19.12
C GLY A 24 -12.52 -2.37 18.44
N LYS A 25 -12.22 -2.58 17.15
CA LYS A 25 -12.74 -3.69 16.35
C LYS A 25 -11.65 -4.71 16.06
N SER A 26 -12.03 -5.99 16.04
CA SER A 26 -11.14 -7.05 15.57
C SER A 26 -10.89 -6.92 14.06
N ILE A 27 -9.77 -7.51 13.61
CA ILE A 27 -9.42 -7.66 12.21
C ILE A 27 -9.72 -9.09 11.73
N PRO A 28 -9.96 -9.28 10.41
CA PRO A 28 -10.08 -10.62 9.84
C PRO A 28 -8.84 -11.47 10.06
N GLU A 29 -9.05 -12.77 10.24
CA GLU A 29 -7.98 -13.75 10.24
C GLU A 29 -7.22 -13.73 8.90
N GLY A 30 -5.91 -13.96 8.94
CA GLY A 30 -5.06 -13.96 7.75
C GLY A 30 -4.57 -12.57 7.32
N TRP A 31 -4.88 -11.50 8.05
CA TRP A 31 -4.33 -10.19 7.78
C TRP A 31 -2.94 -10.00 8.41
N ALA A 32 -2.73 -10.54 9.60
CA ALA A 32 -1.50 -10.35 10.36
C ALA A 32 -1.18 -11.56 11.26
N LEU A 33 0.07 -11.62 11.65
CA LEU A 33 0.58 -12.49 12.71
C LEU A 33 0.97 -11.63 13.91
N ASP A 34 0.91 -12.20 15.11
CA ASP A 34 1.43 -11.57 16.33
C ASP A 34 2.98 -11.59 16.36
N LYS A 35 3.58 -11.07 17.43
CA LYS A 35 5.03 -11.04 17.62
C LYS A 35 5.69 -12.43 17.68
N ASP A 36 4.91 -13.48 17.96
CA ASP A 36 5.37 -14.86 18.05
C ASP A 36 5.11 -15.64 16.73
N GLY A 37 4.59 -14.96 15.69
CA GLY A 37 4.32 -15.54 14.37
C GLY A 37 3.02 -16.33 14.29
N ARG A 38 2.09 -16.16 15.25
CA ARG A 38 0.78 -16.82 15.25
C ARG A 38 -0.27 -15.92 14.64
N ALA A 39 -1.24 -16.53 13.94
CA ALA A 39 -2.38 -15.78 13.41
C ALA A 39 -3.13 -15.04 14.51
N THR A 40 -3.50 -13.78 14.26
CA THR A 40 -4.19 -12.96 15.23
C THR A 40 -5.34 -12.17 14.58
N THR A 41 -6.42 -12.00 15.33
CA THR A 41 -7.53 -11.10 15.01
C THR A 41 -7.53 -9.84 15.88
N ASP A 42 -6.58 -9.72 16.80
CA ASP A 42 -6.37 -8.56 17.64
C ASP A 42 -5.50 -7.53 16.90
N PRO A 43 -6.00 -6.32 16.59
CA PRO A 43 -5.22 -5.32 15.89
C PRO A 43 -4.03 -4.80 16.70
N GLU A 44 -4.07 -4.87 18.03
CA GLU A 44 -2.95 -4.47 18.88
C GLU A 44 -1.79 -5.45 18.79
N GLU A 45 -2.06 -6.75 18.83
CA GLU A 45 -1.05 -7.80 18.66
C GLU A 45 -0.54 -7.82 17.20
N ALA A 46 -1.41 -7.57 16.22
CA ALA A 46 -1.02 -7.43 14.83
C ALA A 46 0.00 -6.30 14.58
N LEU A 47 -0.15 -5.16 15.27
CA LEU A 47 0.78 -4.03 15.18
C LEU A 47 2.14 -4.28 15.83
N LYS A 48 2.25 -5.30 16.69
CA LYS A 48 3.51 -5.77 17.29
C LYS A 48 4.19 -6.85 16.47
N GLY A 49 3.47 -7.46 15.54
CA GLY A 49 3.92 -8.57 14.73
C GLY A 49 4.19 -8.19 13.27
N THR A 50 3.65 -8.97 12.33
CA THR A 50 3.87 -8.76 10.89
C THR A 50 2.61 -8.93 10.07
N LEU A 51 2.54 -8.22 8.94
CA LEU A 51 1.49 -8.39 7.96
C LEU A 51 1.71 -9.65 7.12
N VAL A 52 0.63 -10.31 6.73
CA VAL A 52 0.67 -11.46 5.84
C VAL A 52 0.80 -10.98 4.39
N SER A 53 1.63 -11.64 3.59
CA SER A 53 1.78 -11.33 2.17
C SER A 53 0.53 -11.73 1.39
N ALA A 54 0.08 -10.88 0.47
CA ALA A 54 -0.99 -11.20 -0.46
C ALA A 54 -0.61 -12.44 -1.30
N GLY A 55 -1.46 -13.48 -1.34
CA GLY A 55 -1.15 -14.73 -2.02
C GLY A 55 -0.11 -15.60 -1.31
N GLY A 56 0.14 -15.37 -0.02
CA GLY A 56 1.03 -16.18 0.80
C GLY A 56 2.50 -16.16 0.33
N TYR A 57 3.16 -17.33 0.31
CA TYR A 57 4.58 -17.41 -0.06
C TYR A 57 4.88 -16.97 -1.49
N LYS A 58 3.91 -17.11 -2.42
CA LYS A 58 4.08 -16.63 -3.80
C LYS A 58 4.09 -15.10 -3.87
N GLY A 59 3.20 -14.44 -3.14
CA GLY A 59 3.20 -12.99 -3.03
C GLY A 59 4.42 -12.45 -2.30
N TRP A 60 4.92 -13.17 -1.29
CA TRP A 60 6.21 -12.86 -0.67
C TRP A 60 7.35 -12.89 -1.70
N GLY A 61 7.34 -13.86 -2.63
CA GLY A 61 8.32 -13.93 -3.72
C GLY A 61 8.29 -12.69 -4.62
N PHE A 62 7.12 -12.17 -4.97
CA PHE A 62 7.01 -10.90 -5.69
C PHE A 62 7.54 -9.71 -4.87
N GLY A 63 7.27 -9.68 -3.57
CA GLY A 63 7.85 -8.69 -2.66
C GLY A 63 9.37 -8.74 -2.63
N LEU A 64 9.95 -9.94 -2.60
CA LEU A 64 11.40 -10.14 -2.66
C LEU A 64 12.00 -9.65 -3.99
N MET A 65 11.34 -9.90 -5.12
CA MET A 65 11.78 -9.35 -6.41
C MET A 65 11.76 -7.82 -6.40
N ALA A 66 10.71 -7.21 -5.87
CA ALA A 66 10.65 -5.76 -5.73
C ALA A 66 11.80 -5.23 -4.85
N GLU A 67 12.10 -5.90 -3.73
CA GLU A 67 13.22 -5.56 -2.85
C GLU A 67 14.56 -5.59 -3.57
N ILE A 68 14.82 -6.65 -4.34
CA ILE A 68 16.05 -6.80 -5.12
C ILE A 68 16.20 -5.67 -6.15
N LEU A 69 15.12 -5.36 -6.88
CA LEU A 69 15.12 -4.31 -7.90
C LEU A 69 15.26 -2.92 -7.29
N VAL A 70 14.54 -2.66 -6.20
CA VAL A 70 14.47 -1.33 -5.61
C VAL A 70 15.66 -1.05 -4.69
N ALA A 71 15.94 -1.91 -3.73
CA ALA A 71 17.04 -1.69 -2.79
C ALA A 71 18.37 -2.23 -3.34
N GLY A 72 18.37 -3.45 -3.90
CA GLY A 72 19.59 -4.11 -4.35
C GLY A 72 20.24 -3.41 -5.54
N MET A 73 19.47 -2.96 -6.52
CA MET A 73 20.03 -2.33 -7.73
C MET A 73 20.29 -0.83 -7.57
N THR A 74 19.55 -0.14 -6.70
CA THR A 74 19.68 1.32 -6.56
C THR A 74 20.57 1.75 -5.39
N GLY A 75 20.99 0.82 -4.54
CA GLY A 75 21.74 1.13 -3.32
C GLY A 75 20.86 1.73 -2.20
N GLY A 76 19.54 1.63 -2.33
CA GLY A 76 18.59 2.03 -1.27
C GLY A 76 18.66 1.11 -0.05
N ARG A 77 18.04 1.52 1.05
CA ARG A 77 17.95 0.67 2.25
C ARG A 77 17.05 -0.53 1.98
N ILE A 78 17.48 -1.71 2.41
CA ILE A 78 16.62 -2.89 2.43
C ILE A 78 15.50 -2.71 3.47
N SER A 79 14.34 -3.28 3.22
CA SER A 79 13.13 -3.08 4.04
C SER A 79 13.34 -3.28 5.54
N LYS A 80 14.17 -4.26 5.92
CA LYS A 80 14.52 -4.53 7.32
C LYS A 80 15.18 -3.34 8.02
N ASN A 81 15.89 -2.49 7.28
CA ASN A 81 16.66 -1.35 7.81
C ASN A 81 15.95 -0.02 7.62
N VAL A 82 14.74 -0.03 7.06
CA VAL A 82 13.89 1.16 6.93
C VAL A 82 13.25 1.47 8.25
N ALA A 83 13.47 2.69 8.75
CA ALA A 83 12.83 3.16 9.98
C ALA A 83 11.30 3.30 9.77
N PRO A 84 10.49 3.19 10.86
CA PRO A 84 9.05 3.42 10.75
C PRO A 84 8.75 4.80 10.17
N LEU A 85 7.84 4.87 9.18
CA LEU A 85 7.46 6.12 8.51
C LEU A 85 6.93 7.21 9.46
N LYS A 86 6.46 6.82 10.64
CA LYS A 86 5.94 7.73 11.68
C LYS A 86 6.94 7.99 12.80
N ALA A 87 8.20 7.58 12.67
CA ALA A 87 9.23 7.94 13.63
C ALA A 87 9.40 9.45 13.64
N LYS A 88 9.41 10.07 14.83
CA LYS A 88 9.56 11.51 14.99
C LYS A 88 10.97 11.98 14.72
N ASP A 89 11.93 11.11 15.01
CA ASP A 89 13.37 11.35 14.88
C ASP A 89 13.96 10.24 14.03
N GLY A 90 14.79 10.57 13.07
CA GLY A 90 15.45 9.58 12.24
C GLY A 90 16.08 10.15 10.99
N GLU A 91 16.99 9.39 10.44
CA GLU A 91 17.60 9.67 9.15
C GLU A 91 16.59 9.49 8.01
N PRO A 92 16.78 10.16 6.86
CA PRO A 92 15.99 9.92 5.66
C PRO A 92 15.90 8.42 5.34
N HIS A 93 14.74 7.97 4.91
CA HIS A 93 14.47 6.56 4.66
C HIS A 93 15.37 5.95 3.58
N ASN A 94 15.89 6.77 2.66
CA ASN A 94 16.75 6.37 1.56
C ASN A 94 16.17 5.17 0.78
N LEU A 95 14.92 5.32 0.36
CA LEU A 95 14.22 4.32 -0.44
C LEU A 95 14.64 4.45 -1.91
N GLY A 96 14.95 3.31 -2.55
CA GLY A 96 15.16 3.27 -3.98
C GLY A 96 13.82 3.31 -4.75
N GLN A 97 13.94 3.53 -6.06
CA GLN A 97 12.83 3.42 -7.00
C GLN A 97 13.33 2.69 -8.24
N PHE A 98 12.49 1.85 -8.83
CA PHE A 98 12.80 1.13 -10.05
C PHE A 98 11.63 1.27 -11.03
N TYR A 99 11.93 1.59 -12.28
CA TYR A 99 10.93 1.82 -13.32
C TYR A 99 11.19 0.89 -14.50
N ILE A 100 10.12 0.27 -15.01
CA ILE A 100 10.11 -0.46 -16.28
C ILE A 100 9.18 0.30 -17.21
N ILE A 101 9.71 0.79 -18.32
CA ILE A 101 8.94 1.49 -19.34
C ILE A 101 8.87 0.56 -20.56
N ILE A 102 7.65 0.24 -21.00
CA ILE A 102 7.40 -0.64 -22.13
C ILE A 102 6.61 0.14 -23.18
N ASP A 103 7.17 0.26 -24.38
CA ASP A 103 6.46 0.82 -25.54
C ASP A 103 5.71 -0.30 -26.27
N PRO A 104 4.38 -0.30 -26.26
CA PRO A 104 3.58 -1.29 -26.96
C PRO A 104 3.45 -1.05 -28.45
N ALA A 105 4.07 -0.01 -29.02
CA ALA A 105 3.92 0.38 -30.43
C ALA A 105 4.36 -0.71 -31.40
N SER A 106 5.29 -1.61 -31.00
CA SER A 106 5.68 -2.78 -31.78
C SER A 106 4.62 -3.89 -31.85
N GLY A 107 3.58 -3.82 -31.03
CA GLY A 107 2.48 -4.77 -30.95
C GLY A 107 1.20 -4.24 -31.58
N ALA A 108 1.00 -4.37 -32.90
CA ALA A 108 -0.18 -3.84 -33.61
C ALA A 108 -1.54 -4.26 -33.02
N SER A 109 -1.58 -5.28 -32.17
CA SER A 109 -2.80 -5.79 -31.53
C SER A 109 -2.88 -5.51 -30.03
N PHE A 110 -1.94 -4.78 -29.43
CA PHE A 110 -1.92 -4.56 -27.98
C PHE A 110 -3.21 -3.94 -27.42
N TYR A 111 -3.63 -2.84 -28.04
CA TYR A 111 -4.84 -2.14 -27.58
C TYR A 111 -6.11 -2.96 -27.75
N ASN A 112 -6.25 -3.67 -28.89
CA ASN A 112 -7.41 -4.52 -29.14
C ASN A 112 -7.48 -5.67 -28.11
N ARG A 113 -6.35 -6.28 -27.77
CA ARG A 113 -6.30 -7.32 -26.75
C ARG A 113 -6.55 -6.78 -25.33
N LEU A 114 -6.10 -5.58 -25.05
CA LEU A 114 -6.39 -4.94 -23.77
C LEU A 114 -7.89 -4.63 -23.64
N GLU A 115 -8.52 -4.15 -24.71
CA GLU A 115 -9.97 -3.92 -24.75
C GLU A 115 -10.75 -5.22 -24.57
N GLU A 116 -10.38 -6.27 -25.29
CA GLU A 116 -10.99 -7.60 -25.17
C GLU A 116 -10.89 -8.12 -23.72
N LEU A 117 -9.69 -8.09 -23.14
CA LEU A 117 -9.47 -8.52 -21.74
C LEU A 117 -10.31 -7.70 -20.75
N THR A 118 -10.33 -6.38 -20.94
CA THR A 118 -11.06 -5.46 -20.06
C THR A 118 -12.57 -5.71 -20.16
N ALA A 119 -13.09 -5.96 -21.38
CA ALA A 119 -14.49 -6.27 -21.61
C ALA A 119 -14.90 -7.59 -20.92
N VAL A 120 -14.09 -8.64 -21.07
CA VAL A 120 -14.34 -9.94 -20.41
C VAL A 120 -14.37 -9.78 -18.89
N ILE A 121 -13.39 -9.12 -18.29
CA ILE A 121 -13.35 -8.92 -16.84
C ILE A 121 -14.57 -8.11 -16.37
N SER A 122 -14.90 -7.02 -17.09
CA SER A 122 -16.01 -6.15 -16.70
C SER A 122 -17.39 -6.74 -16.94
N SER A 123 -17.51 -7.84 -17.70
CA SER A 123 -18.78 -8.54 -17.90
C SER A 123 -19.15 -9.47 -16.74
N GLU A 124 -18.23 -9.79 -15.87
CA GLU A 124 -18.48 -10.65 -14.72
C GLU A 124 -18.99 -9.82 -13.53
N ASP A 125 -20.09 -10.27 -12.93
CA ASP A 125 -20.70 -9.62 -11.78
C ASP A 125 -19.73 -9.54 -10.58
N GLY A 126 -19.65 -8.36 -9.97
CA GLY A 126 -18.81 -8.13 -8.79
C GLY A 126 -17.31 -7.94 -9.08
N THR A 127 -16.90 -8.00 -10.36
CA THR A 127 -15.52 -7.71 -10.76
C THR A 127 -15.32 -6.24 -11.11
N ARG A 128 -14.08 -5.79 -11.07
CA ARG A 128 -13.68 -4.44 -11.51
C ARG A 128 -12.23 -4.42 -11.95
N MET A 129 -11.92 -3.57 -12.90
CA MET A 129 -10.53 -3.27 -13.24
C MET A 129 -9.85 -2.46 -12.14
N PRO A 130 -8.58 -2.72 -11.84
CA PRO A 130 -7.81 -1.90 -10.92
C PRO A 130 -7.82 -0.43 -11.33
N GLY A 131 -8.13 0.48 -10.40
CA GLY A 131 -8.25 1.91 -10.63
C GLY A 131 -9.61 2.39 -11.19
N GLN A 132 -10.54 1.49 -11.51
CA GLN A 132 -11.79 1.82 -12.21
C GLN A 132 -12.74 2.74 -11.42
N TYR A 133 -12.68 2.80 -10.12
CA TYR A 133 -13.60 3.61 -9.32
C TYR A 133 -12.89 4.59 -8.37
N THR A 134 -11.72 5.05 -8.76
CA THR A 134 -11.07 6.13 -8.04
C THR A 134 -11.75 7.45 -8.44
N VAL A 135 -12.93 7.70 -7.90
CA VAL A 135 -13.57 9.01 -8.00
C VAL A 135 -12.91 9.91 -6.95
N PRO A 136 -12.29 11.03 -7.34
CA PRO A 136 -11.77 11.97 -6.37
C PRO A 136 -12.91 12.42 -5.46
N GLN A 137 -12.74 12.29 -4.16
CA GLN A 137 -13.67 12.90 -3.22
C GLN A 137 -13.48 14.41 -3.25
N THR A 138 -14.55 15.13 -3.49
CA THR A 138 -14.55 16.60 -3.48
C THR A 138 -14.64 17.16 -2.07
N GLU A 139 -15.13 16.36 -1.13
CA GLU A 139 -15.26 16.70 0.28
C GLU A 139 -14.79 15.53 1.15
N VAL A 140 -14.12 15.83 2.24
CA VAL A 140 -13.62 14.85 3.20
C VAL A 140 -13.95 15.36 4.62
N ASP A 141 -14.57 14.50 5.42
CA ASP A 141 -14.75 14.77 6.84
C ASP A 141 -13.40 14.64 7.57
N VAL A 142 -12.97 15.75 8.13
CA VAL A 142 -11.74 15.79 8.93
C VAL A 142 -12.11 15.97 10.39
N PRO A 143 -11.71 15.04 11.29
CA PRO A 143 -11.93 15.23 12.74
C PRO A 143 -11.34 16.56 13.23
N ASP A 144 -12.09 17.27 14.08
CA ASP A 144 -11.69 18.60 14.58
C ASP A 144 -10.30 18.61 15.23
N GLU A 145 -9.94 17.55 15.93
CA GLU A 145 -8.60 17.40 16.53
C GLU A 145 -7.49 17.42 15.48
N LEU A 146 -7.67 16.70 14.36
CA LEU A 146 -6.69 16.69 13.26
C LEU A 146 -6.64 18.02 12.53
N TRP A 147 -7.80 18.66 12.35
CA TRP A 147 -7.88 19.98 11.74
C TRP A 147 -7.16 21.04 12.60
N ASN A 148 -7.42 21.06 13.88
CA ASN A 148 -6.77 21.97 14.82
C ASN A 148 -5.26 21.73 14.92
N LEU A 149 -4.82 20.48 14.90
CA LEU A 149 -3.39 20.13 14.82
C LEU A 149 -2.75 20.66 13.54
N ALA A 150 -3.38 20.47 12.39
CA ALA A 150 -2.87 20.97 11.11
C ALA A 150 -2.72 22.50 11.12
N ILE A 151 -3.72 23.22 11.65
CA ILE A 151 -3.65 24.68 11.81
C ILE A 151 -2.53 25.11 12.76
N SER A 152 -2.33 24.42 13.87
CA SER A 152 -1.25 24.73 14.82
C SER A 152 0.13 24.56 14.19
N LEU A 153 0.33 23.50 13.43
CA LEU A 153 1.59 23.22 12.72
C LEU A 153 1.85 24.22 11.59
N SER A 154 0.81 24.70 10.90
CA SER A 154 0.98 25.73 9.86
C SER A 154 1.45 27.05 10.43
N LYS A 155 0.99 27.41 11.64
CA LYS A 155 1.40 28.66 12.33
C LYS A 155 2.81 28.58 12.91
N ALA A 156 3.27 27.41 13.33
CA ALA A 156 4.61 27.20 13.90
C ALA A 156 5.73 27.40 12.86
N LYS A 157 5.47 27.18 11.57
CA LYS A 157 6.45 27.36 10.48
C LYS A 157 6.71 28.83 10.06
N HIS A 158 5.94 29.79 10.56
CA HIS A 158 6.09 31.20 10.23
C HIS A 158 6.76 32.02 11.33
N SER A 159 7.31 31.37 12.36
CA SER A 159 7.98 32.04 13.51
C SER A 159 9.50 31.79 13.54
N GLU A 160 10.10 31.35 12.44
CA GLU A 160 11.55 31.37 12.17
C GLU A 160 11.77 32.35 10.98
#